data_de30b31daa2f6667b47148b5030c09df
#
_entry.id   de30b31daa2f6667b47148b5030c09df
#
_cell.length_a   1.000
_cell.length_b   1.000
_cell.length_c   1.000
_cell.angle_alpha   90.00
_cell.angle_beta   90.00
_cell.angle_gamma   90.00
#
_symmetry.space_group_name_H-M   'P 1'
#
loop_
_entity.id
_entity.type
_entity.pdbx_description
1 polymer ?
#
loop_
_entity_poly.entity_id
_entity_poly.type
_entity_poly.pdbx_seq_one_letter_code
_entity_poly.pdbx_strand_id
1 'polypeptide(L)'
;VKWGIADFIHTFGHTPKGMWLPETAVDLETLTVLAENGIAFTILAPWQAQTRGLNWNHPYNVRLPGGKKITIFFYNDAISSSISFSPNATTNADQFIDIYLKDRFNGDGSDELVIAASDGELYGHHQPFRDKFLAYLLDGALSETGIQTTYPARWLQEHAVEQEIEIREKTSWSCFHGVTRWSDVCG
;
A
#
# COMPACT_ATOMS: atom_id res chain seq x y z
N VAL A 1 10.48 -14.19 6.21
CA VAL A 1 9.05 -14.45 6.02
C VAL A 1 8.52 -15.33 7.15
N LYS A 2 9.00 -16.57 7.32
CA LYS A 2 8.47 -17.52 8.32
C LYS A 2 8.45 -16.98 9.75
N TRP A 3 9.50 -16.31 10.18
CA TRP A 3 9.55 -15.69 11.52
C TRP A 3 8.50 -14.60 11.68
N GLY A 4 8.36 -13.72 10.69
CA GLY A 4 7.32 -12.68 10.73
C GLY A 4 5.90 -13.26 10.76
N ILE A 5 5.65 -14.36 10.02
CA ILE A 5 4.37 -15.07 10.09
C ILE A 5 4.15 -15.65 11.49
N ALA A 6 5.16 -16.29 12.08
CA ALA A 6 5.05 -16.88 13.41
C ALA A 6 4.80 -15.83 14.48
N ASP A 7 5.51 -14.71 14.43
CA ASP A 7 5.34 -13.58 15.34
C ASP A 7 3.94 -12.94 15.20
N PHE A 8 3.48 -12.76 13.96
CA PHE A 8 2.14 -12.26 13.68
C PHE A 8 1.05 -13.18 14.27
N ILE A 9 1.19 -14.51 14.06
CA ILE A 9 0.25 -15.49 14.62
C ILE A 9 0.29 -15.45 16.16
N HIS A 10 1.48 -15.34 16.75
CA HIS A 10 1.64 -15.24 18.20
C HIS A 10 0.92 -13.99 18.75
N THR A 11 1.07 -12.86 18.08
CA THR A 11 0.52 -11.57 18.51
C THR A 11 -0.98 -11.45 18.28
N PHE A 12 -1.45 -11.86 17.09
CA PHE A 12 -2.82 -11.59 16.62
C PHE A 12 -3.72 -12.83 16.57
N GLY A 13 -3.20 -14.03 16.81
CA GLY A 13 -3.99 -15.26 16.87
C GLY A 13 -4.49 -15.81 15.52
N HIS A 14 -4.06 -15.23 14.39
CA HIS A 14 -4.45 -15.71 13.06
C HIS A 14 -3.33 -15.53 12.04
N THR A 15 -3.42 -16.24 10.91
CA THR A 15 -2.42 -16.19 9.84
C THR A 15 -2.51 -14.86 9.06
N PRO A 16 -1.39 -14.15 8.82
CA PRO A 16 -1.37 -12.96 7.98
C PRO A 16 -1.70 -13.31 6.53
N LYS A 17 -2.39 -12.40 5.85
CA LYS A 17 -2.70 -12.53 4.41
C LYS A 17 -1.79 -11.70 3.53
N GLY A 18 -1.27 -10.62 4.04
CA GLY A 18 -0.34 -9.73 3.35
C GLY A 18 0.95 -9.54 4.13
N MET A 19 1.95 -9.02 3.44
CA MET A 19 3.22 -8.65 4.07
C MET A 19 3.73 -7.35 3.45
N TRP A 20 4.07 -6.37 4.29
CA TRP A 20 4.83 -5.21 3.88
C TRP A 20 6.29 -5.61 3.73
N LEU A 21 6.86 -5.38 2.55
CA LEU A 21 8.28 -5.60 2.34
C LEU A 21 9.08 -4.40 2.87
N PRO A 22 10.19 -4.62 3.58
CA PRO A 22 11.08 -3.54 3.99
C PRO A 22 11.42 -2.64 2.80
N GLU A 23 11.18 -1.34 2.91
CA GLU A 23 11.41 -0.35 1.86
C GLU A 23 10.67 -0.65 0.53
N THR A 24 9.62 -1.46 0.57
CA THR A 24 8.97 -2.07 -0.61
C THR A 24 9.94 -2.73 -1.59
N ALA A 25 11.11 -3.15 -1.10
CA ALA A 25 12.14 -3.77 -1.91
C ALA A 25 11.63 -5.06 -2.54
N VAL A 26 11.68 -5.16 -3.86
CA VAL A 26 10.99 -6.22 -4.59
C VAL A 26 11.77 -6.72 -5.80
N ASP A 27 11.69 -8.02 -6.01
CA ASP A 27 11.95 -8.74 -7.24
C ASP A 27 11.04 -9.98 -7.31
N LEU A 28 11.08 -10.71 -8.43
CA LEU A 28 10.23 -11.90 -8.61
C LEU A 28 10.60 -13.04 -7.66
N GLU A 29 11.85 -13.13 -7.24
CA GLU A 29 12.29 -14.14 -6.26
C GLU A 29 11.64 -13.86 -4.90
N THR A 30 11.68 -12.62 -4.44
CA THR A 30 11.02 -12.19 -3.19
C THR A 30 9.52 -12.47 -3.23
N LEU A 31 8.85 -12.10 -4.31
CA LEU A 31 7.40 -12.36 -4.46
C LEU A 31 7.09 -13.86 -4.48
N THR A 32 7.97 -14.67 -5.09
CA THR A 32 7.82 -16.13 -5.10
C THR A 32 7.92 -16.68 -3.68
N VAL A 33 8.89 -16.23 -2.90
CA VAL A 33 9.04 -16.62 -1.49
C VAL A 33 7.81 -16.23 -0.66
N LEU A 34 7.23 -15.04 -0.89
CA LEU A 34 6.00 -14.64 -0.23
C LEU A 34 4.84 -15.60 -0.55
N ALA A 35 4.60 -15.85 -1.83
CA ALA A 35 3.54 -16.72 -2.30
C ALA A 35 3.71 -18.17 -1.80
N GLU A 36 4.93 -18.67 -1.74
CA GLU A 36 5.27 -20.00 -1.21
C GLU A 36 5.00 -20.16 0.28
N ASN A 37 5.01 -19.05 1.02
CA ASN A 37 4.70 -19.02 2.44
C ASN A 37 3.24 -18.60 2.73
N GLY A 38 2.38 -18.58 1.71
CA GLY A 38 0.94 -18.30 1.89
C GLY A 38 0.58 -16.83 2.02
N ILE A 39 1.49 -15.92 1.70
CA ILE A 39 1.19 -14.49 1.61
C ILE A 39 0.49 -14.23 0.27
N ALA A 40 -0.70 -13.67 0.34
CA ALA A 40 -1.57 -13.45 -0.81
C ALA A 40 -1.30 -12.12 -1.52
N PHE A 41 -0.80 -11.11 -0.80
CA PHE A 41 -0.56 -9.79 -1.37
C PHE A 41 0.58 -9.03 -0.68
N THR A 42 1.11 -8.03 -1.40
CA THR A 42 1.93 -6.95 -0.86
C THR A 42 1.52 -5.60 -1.46
N ILE A 43 2.07 -4.51 -0.93
CA ILE A 43 1.83 -3.15 -1.41
C ILE A 43 3.14 -2.61 -1.96
N LEU A 44 3.11 -1.99 -3.15
CA LEU A 44 4.26 -1.41 -3.81
C LEU A 44 4.02 0.06 -4.19
N ALA A 45 5.09 0.75 -4.52
CA ALA A 45 5.04 2.09 -5.08
C ALA A 45 4.62 2.05 -6.57
N PRO A 46 3.89 3.06 -7.08
CA PRO A 46 3.45 3.07 -8.47
C PRO A 46 4.55 2.92 -9.50
N TRP A 47 5.73 3.48 -9.26
CA TRP A 47 6.87 3.38 -10.18
C TRP A 47 7.53 2.01 -10.22
N GLN A 48 7.16 1.11 -9.32
CA GLN A 48 7.62 -0.29 -9.33
C GLN A 48 6.83 -1.17 -10.31
N ALA A 49 5.74 -0.64 -10.89
CA ALA A 49 5.04 -1.27 -12.00
C ALA A 49 5.81 -1.09 -13.31
N GLN A 50 5.87 -2.14 -14.15
CA GLN A 50 6.47 -2.07 -15.49
C GLN A 50 5.42 -1.67 -16.54
N THR A 51 4.71 -0.58 -16.28
CA THR A 51 3.71 -0.04 -17.22
C THR A 51 3.70 1.48 -17.20
N ARG A 52 3.19 2.07 -18.29
CA ARG A 52 2.80 3.49 -18.36
C ARG A 52 1.29 3.56 -18.22
N GLY A 53 0.78 4.44 -17.37
CA GLY A 53 -0.67 4.59 -17.17
C GLY A 53 -1.26 3.54 -16.24
N LEU A 54 -0.55 3.24 -15.16
CA LEU A 54 -1.05 2.41 -14.07
C LEU A 54 -2.32 3.03 -13.48
N ASN A 55 -3.40 2.26 -13.41
CA ASN A 55 -4.53 2.59 -12.56
C ASN A 55 -4.28 2.03 -11.15
N TRP A 56 -3.86 2.86 -10.23
CA TRP A 56 -3.59 2.46 -8.85
C TRP A 56 -4.84 2.26 -7.98
N ASN A 57 -6.03 2.55 -8.51
CA ASN A 57 -7.28 2.30 -7.81
C ASN A 57 -7.76 0.83 -7.92
N HIS A 58 -6.96 -0.03 -8.55
CA HIS A 58 -7.22 -1.46 -8.65
C HIS A 58 -5.95 -2.27 -8.30
N PRO A 59 -6.09 -3.43 -7.65
CA PRO A 59 -4.99 -4.37 -7.49
C PRO A 59 -4.73 -5.17 -8.77
N TYR A 60 -3.55 -5.75 -8.87
CA TYR A 60 -3.09 -6.55 -10.00
C TYR A 60 -2.48 -7.86 -9.55
N ASN A 61 -2.58 -8.90 -10.36
CA ASN A 61 -1.85 -10.14 -10.16
C ASN A 61 -0.50 -10.08 -10.87
N VAL A 62 0.55 -10.51 -10.20
CA VAL A 62 1.86 -10.81 -10.79
C VAL A 62 1.98 -12.32 -10.94
N ARG A 63 2.26 -12.77 -12.17
CA ARG A 63 2.54 -14.19 -12.43
C ARG A 63 3.93 -14.56 -11.94
N LEU A 64 4.00 -15.68 -11.25
CA LEU A 64 5.21 -16.21 -10.66
C LEU A 64 5.56 -17.59 -11.25
N PRO A 65 6.82 -18.04 -11.13
CA PRO A 65 7.20 -19.39 -11.53
C PRO A 65 6.30 -20.48 -10.93
N GLY A 66 6.12 -21.55 -11.68
CA GLY A 66 5.28 -22.68 -11.24
C GLY A 66 3.78 -22.42 -11.29
N GLY A 67 3.33 -21.40 -12.02
CA GLY A 67 1.91 -21.07 -12.17
C GLY A 67 1.28 -20.39 -10.94
N LYS A 68 2.10 -19.99 -9.98
CA LYS A 68 1.67 -19.21 -8.82
C LYS A 68 1.39 -17.78 -9.21
N LYS A 69 0.67 -17.05 -8.35
CA LYS A 69 0.45 -15.62 -8.47
C LYS A 69 0.43 -14.98 -7.09
N ILE A 70 0.72 -13.70 -7.05
CA ILE A 70 0.56 -12.85 -5.86
C ILE A 70 -0.11 -11.55 -6.29
N THR A 71 -0.97 -11.01 -5.44
CA THR A 71 -1.64 -9.74 -5.72
C THR A 71 -0.78 -8.56 -5.25
N ILE A 72 -0.67 -7.55 -6.09
CA ILE A 72 0.01 -6.30 -5.78
C ILE A 72 -1.02 -5.17 -5.73
N PHE A 73 -1.02 -4.46 -4.63
CA PHE A 73 -1.67 -3.16 -4.51
C PHE A 73 -0.63 -2.06 -4.72
N PHE A 74 -1.03 -0.99 -5.38
CA PHE A 74 -0.19 0.20 -5.51
C PHE A 74 -0.80 1.33 -4.69
N TYR A 75 0.01 1.97 -3.85
CA TYR A 75 -0.49 3.13 -3.12
C TYR A 75 -0.58 4.37 -4.02
N ASN A 76 -1.47 5.27 -3.68
CA ASN A 76 -1.57 6.57 -4.34
C ASN A 76 -0.43 7.47 -3.86
N ASP A 77 0.51 7.77 -4.75
CA ASP A 77 1.72 8.53 -4.43
C ASP A 77 1.39 9.97 -4.00
N ALA A 78 0.46 10.62 -4.65
CA ALA A 78 0.11 12.01 -4.32
C ALA A 78 -0.45 12.14 -2.90
N ILE A 79 -1.30 11.19 -2.47
CA ILE A 79 -1.84 11.15 -1.10
C ILE A 79 -0.72 10.81 -0.12
N SER A 80 0.03 9.76 -0.38
CA SER A 80 1.09 9.26 0.51
C SER A 80 2.19 10.29 0.72
N SER A 81 2.64 10.93 -0.37
CA SER A 81 3.63 12.01 -0.32
C SER A 81 3.10 13.25 0.42
N SER A 82 1.82 13.60 0.24
CA SER A 82 1.22 14.71 0.97
C SER A 82 1.16 14.44 2.47
N ILE A 83 0.79 13.23 2.88
CA ILE A 83 0.79 12.83 4.29
C ILE A 83 2.21 12.89 4.87
N SER A 84 3.18 12.38 4.15
CA SER A 84 4.54 12.20 4.65
C SER A 84 5.35 13.49 4.67
N PHE A 85 5.20 14.35 3.65
CA PHE A 85 6.11 15.46 3.40
C PHE A 85 5.46 16.84 3.42
N SER A 86 4.13 16.93 3.55
CA SER A 86 3.40 18.20 3.63
C SER A 86 2.72 18.36 5.00
N PRO A 87 3.39 18.94 6.01
CA PRO A 87 2.85 19.01 7.37
C PRO A 87 1.46 19.65 7.46
N ASN A 88 1.13 20.55 6.55
CA ASN A 88 -0.18 21.20 6.51
C ASN A 88 -1.30 20.29 5.98
N ALA A 89 -0.97 19.26 5.21
CA ALA A 89 -1.98 18.36 4.64
C ALA A 89 -2.78 17.60 5.70
N THR A 90 -2.14 17.29 6.82
CA THR A 90 -2.73 16.50 7.91
C THR A 90 -3.17 17.35 9.12
N THR A 91 -3.45 18.65 8.92
CA THR A 91 -3.92 19.53 10.00
C THR A 91 -5.44 19.57 10.14
N ASN A 92 -6.17 19.30 9.05
CA ASN A 92 -7.62 19.36 8.99
C ASN A 92 -8.14 18.23 8.10
N ALA A 93 -8.94 17.31 8.66
CA ALA A 93 -9.42 16.13 7.95
C ALA A 93 -10.46 16.46 6.87
N ASP A 94 -11.31 17.45 7.06
CA ASP A 94 -12.30 17.86 6.06
C ASP A 94 -11.61 18.44 4.83
N GLN A 95 -10.63 19.30 5.03
CA GLN A 95 -9.81 19.83 3.94
C GLN A 95 -8.98 18.74 3.25
N PHE A 96 -8.49 17.77 4.01
CA PHE A 96 -7.78 16.64 3.45
C PHE A 96 -8.65 15.83 2.48
N ILE A 97 -9.89 15.57 2.86
CA ILE A 97 -10.86 14.88 1.99
C ILE A 97 -11.10 15.70 0.73
N ASP A 98 -11.40 16.98 0.86
CA ASP A 98 -11.72 17.84 -0.27
C ASP A 98 -10.56 17.99 -1.26
N ILE A 99 -9.33 18.13 -0.76
CA ILE A 99 -8.15 18.39 -1.60
C ILE A 99 -7.51 17.09 -2.14
N TYR A 100 -7.47 16.03 -1.31
CA TYR A 100 -6.63 14.88 -1.61
C TYR A 100 -7.42 13.59 -1.89
N LEU A 101 -8.68 13.46 -1.46
CA LEU A 101 -9.44 12.21 -1.62
C LEU A 101 -10.53 12.27 -2.67
N LYS A 102 -11.36 13.31 -2.70
CA LYS A 102 -12.57 13.34 -3.55
C LYS A 102 -12.29 13.09 -5.03
N ASP A 103 -11.23 13.69 -5.57
CA ASP A 103 -10.88 13.58 -6.99
C ASP A 103 -10.02 12.33 -7.31
N ARG A 104 -9.91 11.38 -6.38
CA ARG A 104 -9.13 10.15 -6.61
C ARG A 104 -9.97 8.97 -7.07
N PHE A 105 -11.26 9.11 -7.03
CA PHE A 105 -12.22 8.13 -7.51
C PHE A 105 -12.80 8.60 -8.84
N ASN A 106 -12.88 7.70 -9.83
CA ASN A 106 -13.37 8.05 -11.17
C ASN A 106 -14.88 8.30 -11.20
N GLY A 107 -15.61 7.76 -10.21
CA GLY A 107 -17.06 7.94 -10.08
C GLY A 107 -17.86 7.28 -11.20
N ASP A 108 -17.27 6.31 -11.90
CA ASP A 108 -17.91 5.59 -13.03
C ASP A 108 -18.79 4.42 -12.58
N GLY A 109 -18.93 4.24 -11.26
CA GLY A 109 -19.72 3.17 -10.64
C GLY A 109 -18.96 1.84 -10.50
N SER A 110 -17.69 1.78 -10.88
CA SER A 110 -16.83 0.65 -10.58
C SER A 110 -16.37 0.67 -9.12
N ASP A 111 -16.08 -0.51 -8.58
CA ASP A 111 -15.46 -0.63 -7.26
C ASP A 111 -14.00 -0.19 -7.34
N GLU A 112 -13.66 0.87 -6.64
CA GLU A 112 -12.32 1.46 -6.63
C GLU A 112 -11.74 1.45 -5.22
N LEU A 113 -10.43 1.24 -5.13
CA LEU A 113 -9.69 1.22 -3.88
C LEU A 113 -8.52 2.21 -3.92
N VAL A 114 -8.53 3.21 -3.05
CA VAL A 114 -7.41 4.12 -2.87
C VAL A 114 -6.60 3.71 -1.64
N ILE A 115 -5.32 3.47 -1.82
CA ILE A 115 -4.40 3.13 -0.73
C ILE A 115 -3.47 4.31 -0.46
N ALA A 116 -3.40 4.74 0.80
CA ALA A 116 -2.37 5.62 1.31
C ALA A 116 -1.36 4.80 2.12
N ALA A 117 -0.08 5.00 1.86
CA ALA A 117 1.01 4.39 2.62
C ALA A 117 1.82 5.49 3.29
N SER A 118 2.02 5.40 4.60
CA SER A 118 2.81 6.34 5.39
C SER A 118 3.40 5.64 6.62
N ASP A 119 4.48 6.18 7.12
CA ASP A 119 5.09 5.72 8.36
C ASP A 119 4.18 6.03 9.55
N GLY A 120 4.08 5.10 10.50
CA GLY A 120 3.22 5.25 11.68
C GLY A 120 3.68 6.34 12.61
N GLU A 121 4.97 6.64 12.64
CA GLU A 121 5.58 7.68 13.45
C GLU A 121 5.12 9.10 13.08
N LEU A 122 4.57 9.30 11.90
CA LEU A 122 3.99 10.59 11.49
C LEU A 122 2.84 11.01 12.42
N TYR A 123 2.08 10.05 12.94
CA TYR A 123 0.87 10.31 13.71
C TYR A 123 1.14 10.42 15.21
N GLY A 124 1.81 11.52 15.61
CA GLY A 124 2.04 11.86 17.02
C GLY A 124 3.51 11.95 17.42
N HIS A 125 4.43 11.22 16.77
CA HIS A 125 5.86 11.30 17.04
C HIS A 125 6.50 12.46 16.23
N HIS A 126 6.52 12.37 14.91
CA HIS A 126 7.10 13.40 14.06
C HIS A 126 6.21 14.62 13.90
N GLN A 127 4.89 14.43 13.90
CA GLN A 127 3.91 15.51 13.74
C GLN A 127 2.90 15.48 14.89
N PRO A 128 3.05 16.37 15.89
CA PRO A 128 2.16 16.41 17.05
C PRO A 128 0.68 16.53 16.64
N PHE A 129 -0.20 15.85 17.37
CA PHE A 129 -1.65 15.86 17.21
C PHE A 129 -2.18 15.26 15.90
N ARG A 130 -1.36 14.57 15.10
CA ARG A 130 -1.81 13.88 13.89
C ARG A 130 -2.54 12.58 14.17
N ASP A 131 -2.37 12.01 15.35
CA ASP A 131 -3.21 10.96 15.90
C ASP A 131 -4.69 11.38 15.93
N LYS A 132 -4.98 12.63 16.35
CA LYS A 132 -6.34 13.21 16.38
C LYS A 132 -6.87 13.45 14.96
N PHE A 133 -6.02 13.91 14.05
CA PHE A 133 -6.38 14.04 12.64
C PHE A 133 -6.81 12.67 12.07
N LEU A 134 -6.01 11.63 12.28
CA LEU A 134 -6.29 10.29 11.76
C LEU A 134 -7.56 9.72 12.37
N ALA A 135 -7.75 9.85 13.68
CA ALA A 135 -8.96 9.39 14.37
C ALA A 135 -10.21 10.08 13.81
N TYR A 136 -10.21 11.40 13.69
CA TYR A 136 -11.36 12.14 13.15
C TYR A 136 -11.57 11.87 11.65
N LEU A 137 -10.51 11.71 10.87
CA LEU A 137 -10.62 11.32 9.47
C LEU A 137 -11.39 10.01 9.32
N LEU A 138 -11.01 8.98 10.10
CA LEU A 138 -11.57 7.63 9.98
C LEU A 138 -12.97 7.49 10.61
N ASP A 139 -13.19 8.07 11.79
CA ASP A 139 -14.42 7.89 12.58
C ASP A 139 -15.45 9.01 12.38
N GLY A 140 -15.06 10.12 11.72
CA GLY A 140 -15.91 11.30 11.56
C GLY A 140 -16.01 11.75 10.11
N ALA A 141 -14.97 12.42 9.61
CA ALA A 141 -15.03 13.16 8.34
C ALA A 141 -15.37 12.28 7.12
N LEU A 142 -14.92 11.04 7.06
CA LEU A 142 -15.23 10.11 5.95
C LEU A 142 -16.69 9.64 5.95
N SER A 143 -17.37 9.62 7.09
CA SER A 143 -18.73 9.09 7.20
C SER A 143 -19.75 9.82 6.32
N GLU A 144 -19.52 11.09 6.02
CA GLU A 144 -20.43 11.94 5.22
C GLU A 144 -20.10 11.94 3.72
N THR A 145 -19.06 11.23 3.31
CA THR A 145 -18.55 11.30 1.92
C THR A 145 -18.99 10.15 1.03
N GLY A 146 -19.51 9.09 1.60
CA GLY A 146 -19.74 7.81 0.91
C GLY A 146 -18.47 6.96 0.73
N ILE A 147 -17.29 7.47 1.09
CA ILE A 147 -16.04 6.72 1.07
C ILE A 147 -16.01 5.78 2.28
N GLN A 148 -15.80 4.50 2.06
CA GLN A 148 -15.73 3.50 3.11
C GLN A 148 -14.26 3.13 3.39
N THR A 149 -13.93 3.00 4.67
CA THR A 149 -12.62 2.45 5.06
C THR A 149 -12.61 0.94 4.94
N THR A 150 -11.54 0.41 4.38
CA THR A 150 -11.33 -1.03 4.24
C THR A 150 -9.83 -1.36 4.39
N TYR A 151 -9.48 -2.62 4.25
CA TYR A 151 -8.10 -3.07 4.22
C TYR A 151 -7.91 -4.14 3.11
N PRO A 152 -6.69 -4.30 2.58
CA PRO A 152 -6.45 -5.13 1.39
C PRO A 152 -6.99 -6.56 1.49
N ALA A 153 -6.86 -7.21 2.65
CA ALA A 153 -7.35 -8.57 2.81
C ALA A 153 -8.88 -8.70 2.72
N ARG A 154 -9.62 -7.69 3.23
CA ARG A 154 -11.07 -7.65 3.10
C ARG A 154 -11.48 -7.36 1.66
N TRP A 155 -10.83 -6.39 1.02
CA TRP A 155 -11.06 -6.10 -0.39
C TRP A 155 -10.97 -7.37 -1.26
N LEU A 156 -9.93 -8.19 -1.07
CA LEU A 156 -9.73 -9.42 -1.83
C LEU A 156 -10.77 -10.52 -1.53
N GLN A 157 -11.52 -10.44 -0.45
CA GLN A 157 -12.63 -11.34 -0.18
C GLN A 157 -13.89 -10.94 -0.95
N GLU A 158 -14.05 -9.66 -1.21
CA GLU A 158 -15.25 -9.06 -1.82
C GLU A 158 -15.07 -8.85 -3.33
N HIS A 159 -13.83 -8.78 -3.83
CA HIS A 159 -13.51 -8.41 -5.22
C HIS A 159 -12.48 -9.36 -5.84
N ALA A 160 -12.78 -9.87 -7.02
CA ALA A 160 -11.83 -10.67 -7.79
C ALA A 160 -10.80 -9.77 -8.48
N VAL A 161 -9.53 -10.21 -8.52
CA VAL A 161 -8.45 -9.54 -9.23
C VAL A 161 -8.22 -10.27 -10.55
N GLU A 162 -8.61 -9.66 -11.65
CA GLU A 162 -8.50 -10.25 -12.99
C GLU A 162 -7.32 -9.70 -13.78
N GLN A 163 -6.94 -8.46 -13.52
CA GLN A 163 -5.86 -7.78 -14.24
C GLN A 163 -4.49 -8.30 -13.81
N GLU A 164 -3.58 -8.36 -14.76
CA GLU A 164 -2.21 -8.78 -14.54
C GLU A 164 -1.24 -7.64 -14.84
N ILE A 165 -0.10 -7.65 -14.14
CA ILE A 165 0.96 -6.66 -14.32
C ILE A 165 2.34 -7.30 -14.15
N GLU A 166 3.34 -6.70 -14.76
CA GLU A 166 4.74 -6.96 -14.50
C GLU A 166 5.32 -5.89 -13.59
N ILE A 167 6.27 -6.28 -12.74
CA ILE A 167 6.98 -5.36 -11.85
C ILE A 167 8.37 -5.04 -12.39
N ARG A 168 8.90 -3.90 -11.99
CA ARG A 168 10.32 -3.57 -12.15
C ARG A 168 11.09 -4.22 -11.03
N GLU A 169 11.94 -5.17 -11.39
CA GLU A 169 12.73 -5.90 -10.43
C GLU A 169 13.84 -5.07 -9.79
N LYS A 170 14.23 -5.47 -8.57
CA LYS A 170 15.31 -4.85 -7.79
C LYS A 170 15.07 -3.36 -7.51
N THR A 171 13.82 -2.99 -7.34
CA THR A 171 13.39 -1.63 -7.01
C THR A 171 12.97 -1.50 -5.55
N SER A 172 12.93 -0.26 -5.05
CA SER A 172 12.39 0.10 -3.74
C SER A 172 11.66 1.45 -3.81
N TRP A 173 10.88 1.81 -2.79
CA TRP A 173 10.14 3.07 -2.79
C TRP A 173 10.98 4.29 -2.45
N SER A 174 12.04 4.11 -1.66
CA SER A 174 12.81 5.19 -1.05
C SER A 174 14.15 5.45 -1.72
N CYS A 175 14.55 4.63 -2.71
CA CYS A 175 15.82 4.79 -3.38
C CYS A 175 15.71 4.46 -4.86
N PHE A 176 16.09 5.40 -5.74
CA PHE A 176 16.08 5.16 -7.18
C PHE A 176 17.15 4.14 -7.65
N HIS A 177 18.19 3.89 -6.84
CA HIS A 177 19.14 2.78 -7.05
C HIS A 177 18.53 1.41 -6.63
N GLY A 178 17.30 1.40 -6.15
CA GLY A 178 16.58 0.19 -5.78
C GLY A 178 17.25 -0.56 -4.63
N VAL A 179 17.44 -1.86 -4.82
CA VAL A 179 18.03 -2.74 -3.79
C VAL A 179 19.56 -2.59 -3.65
N THR A 180 20.22 -1.86 -4.52
CA THR A 180 21.66 -1.58 -4.45
C THR A 180 22.05 -0.91 -3.13
N ARG A 181 21.12 -0.20 -2.48
CA ARG A 181 21.33 0.41 -1.16
C ARG A 181 21.80 -0.58 -0.07
N TRP A 182 21.57 -1.87 -0.24
CA TRP A 182 22.02 -2.89 0.72
C TRP A 182 23.33 -3.58 0.33
N SER A 183 23.82 -3.36 -0.87
CA SER A 183 25.04 -4.03 -1.38
C SER A 183 26.17 -3.07 -1.70
N ASP A 184 25.91 -1.77 -1.79
CA ASP A 184 26.88 -0.77 -2.20
C ASP A 184 26.63 0.58 -1.51
N VAL A 185 27.57 1.52 -1.66
CA VAL A 185 27.43 2.88 -1.18
C VAL A 185 26.37 3.59 -2.05
N CYS A 186 25.25 3.88 -1.46
CA CYS A 186 24.15 4.53 -2.13
C CYS A 186 24.06 5.99 -1.70
N GLY A 187 24.90 6.86 -2.30
CA GLY A 187 24.89 8.31 -2.30
C GLY A 187 24.64 9.02 -0.99
#